data_a31ae3a471f3a8ffb485bdcf52df4ed3
#
_entry.id   a31ae3a471f3a8ffb485bdcf52df4ed3
#
_cell.length_a   1.000
_cell.length_b   1.000
_cell.length_c   1.000
_cell.angle_alpha   90.00
_cell.angle_beta   90.00
_cell.angle_gamma   90.00
#
_symmetry.space_group_name_H-M   'P 1'
#
loop_
_entity.id
_entity.type
_entity.pdbx_description
1 polymer ?
#
loop_
_entity_poly.entity_id
_entity_poly.type
_entity_poly.pdbx_seq_one_letter_code
_entity_poly.pdbx_strand_id
1 'polypeptide(L)'
;MRKYFYTDGTNKFGPFSKDELKSKELKRSTKVWYYGLEKWTEMSELSELGDIISTIPPELKPLNAPIESKIHTPEKKPAEKPLPVYSKPNKSKLSRWIIGLAILIAISIVVLKLIQKQSKANLYKEIVANSYYGDVNFDIYVEKFYRDLELYGIFPKKPKTTIIKFSKLDQLDNTTHIHGLSLGHNDDSRIEIYINPSSWQQFTKPMRYFLMYHELAHDVLNLDDLDSKAINEGKLMYPEISSYEKKNMDDFIESFHALFEEHSKK
;
A
#
# COMPACT_ATOMS: atom_id res chain seq x y z
N MET A 1 -9.44 6.03 -16.45
CA MET A 1 -10.74 5.51 -15.94
C MET A 1 -10.66 5.47 -14.42
N ARG A 2 -11.67 5.98 -13.68
CA ARG A 2 -11.61 6.03 -12.21
C ARG A 2 -11.65 4.62 -11.62
N LYS A 3 -10.82 4.36 -10.61
CA LYS A 3 -10.76 3.08 -9.88
C LYS A 3 -11.32 3.26 -8.48
N TYR A 4 -12.11 2.29 -8.04
CA TYR A 4 -12.85 2.31 -6.79
C TYR A 4 -12.37 1.20 -5.86
N PHE A 5 -12.42 1.47 -4.57
CA PHE A 5 -12.20 0.49 -3.51
C PHE A 5 -13.45 0.44 -2.64
N TYR A 6 -13.76 -0.72 -2.08
CA TYR A 6 -14.80 -0.83 -1.04
C TYR A 6 -14.28 -1.57 0.19
N THR A 7 -14.99 -1.45 1.30
CA THR A 7 -14.65 -2.15 2.54
C THR A 7 -15.87 -2.81 3.16
N ASP A 8 -15.63 -3.96 3.79
CA ASP A 8 -16.59 -4.67 4.64
C ASP A 8 -16.53 -4.20 6.12
N GLY A 9 -15.72 -3.17 6.41
CA GLY A 9 -15.42 -2.66 7.74
C GLY A 9 -14.12 -3.19 8.33
N THR A 10 -13.58 -4.28 7.82
CA THR A 10 -12.32 -4.91 8.26
C THR A 10 -11.28 -4.93 7.14
N ASN A 11 -11.70 -5.31 5.95
CA ASN A 11 -10.83 -5.47 4.78
C ASN A 11 -11.12 -4.41 3.73
N LYS A 12 -10.09 -4.06 2.95
CA LYS A 12 -10.18 -3.21 1.77
C LYS A 12 -10.07 -4.08 0.53
N PHE A 13 -10.98 -3.89 -0.43
CA PHE A 13 -11.05 -4.59 -1.71
C PHE A 13 -10.91 -3.61 -2.87
N GLY A 14 -10.19 -3.96 -3.91
CA GLY A 14 -9.95 -3.13 -5.10
C GLY A 14 -8.47 -3.11 -5.50
N PRO A 15 -8.12 -2.41 -6.56
CA PRO A 15 -8.93 -1.42 -7.29
C PRO A 15 -9.89 -2.04 -8.34
N PHE A 16 -11.13 -1.55 -8.42
CA PHE A 16 -12.14 -1.96 -9.39
C PHE A 16 -12.54 -0.81 -10.32
N SER A 17 -12.85 -1.11 -11.58
CA SER A 17 -13.60 -0.21 -12.43
C SER A 17 -15.06 -0.09 -11.95
N LYS A 18 -15.82 0.86 -12.49
CA LYS A 18 -17.23 1.01 -12.16
C LYS A 18 -18.04 -0.23 -12.57
N ASP A 19 -17.72 -0.83 -13.71
CA ASP A 19 -18.41 -2.02 -14.21
C ASP A 19 -18.07 -3.26 -13.36
N GLU A 20 -16.81 -3.40 -12.94
CA GLU A 20 -16.39 -4.45 -12.01
C GLU A 20 -17.05 -4.27 -10.64
N LEU A 21 -17.21 -3.02 -10.17
CA LEU A 21 -17.90 -2.73 -8.91
C LEU A 21 -19.38 -3.14 -8.97
N LYS A 22 -20.03 -2.94 -10.13
CA LYS A 22 -21.41 -3.33 -10.38
C LYS A 22 -21.65 -4.84 -10.27
N SER A 23 -20.65 -5.66 -10.60
CA SER A 23 -20.72 -7.11 -10.50
C SER A 23 -20.55 -7.66 -9.07
N LYS A 24 -20.25 -6.79 -8.09
CA LYS A 24 -20.09 -7.17 -6.69
C LYS A 24 -21.44 -7.05 -5.98
N GLU A 25 -21.71 -7.97 -5.08
CA GLU A 25 -22.91 -7.93 -4.23
C GLU A 25 -22.73 -6.92 -3.09
N LEU A 26 -22.78 -5.62 -3.42
CA LEU A 26 -22.59 -4.53 -2.48
C LEU A 26 -23.94 -4.04 -1.96
N LYS A 27 -23.94 -3.49 -0.74
CA LYS A 27 -25.09 -2.83 -0.12
C LYS A 27 -25.00 -1.32 -0.35
N ARG A 28 -26.14 -0.62 -0.26
CA ARG A 28 -26.19 0.86 -0.36
C ARG A 28 -25.33 1.53 0.72
N SER A 29 -25.24 0.94 1.90
CA SER A 29 -24.43 1.36 3.04
C SER A 29 -22.95 0.93 2.96
N THR A 30 -22.54 0.18 1.91
CA THR A 30 -21.14 -0.20 1.73
C THR A 30 -20.30 1.05 1.54
N LYS A 31 -19.23 1.18 2.31
CA LYS A 31 -18.29 2.29 2.19
C LYS A 31 -17.37 2.09 1.00
N VAL A 32 -17.29 3.11 0.16
CA VAL A 32 -16.50 3.17 -1.07
C VAL A 32 -15.53 4.34 -0.98
N TRP A 33 -14.38 4.17 -1.59
CA TRP A 33 -13.37 5.19 -1.72
C TRP A 33 -12.72 5.14 -3.11
N TYR A 34 -12.32 6.30 -3.62
CA TYR A 34 -11.50 6.44 -4.83
C TYR A 34 -10.53 7.61 -4.66
N TYR A 35 -9.49 7.66 -5.49
CA TYR A 35 -8.50 8.74 -5.44
C TYR A 35 -9.12 10.11 -5.68
N GLY A 36 -9.01 10.99 -4.69
CA GLY A 36 -9.65 12.32 -4.66
C GLY A 36 -10.83 12.43 -3.72
N LEU A 37 -11.25 11.32 -3.07
CA LEU A 37 -12.26 11.37 -2.02
C LEU A 37 -11.55 11.48 -0.65
N GLU A 38 -11.92 12.48 0.14
CA GLU A 38 -11.25 12.77 1.44
C GLU A 38 -11.40 11.65 2.47
N LYS A 39 -12.52 10.91 2.42
CA LYS A 39 -12.85 9.85 3.38
C LYS A 39 -13.64 8.72 2.72
N TRP A 40 -13.69 7.58 3.39
CA TRP A 40 -14.59 6.50 3.03
C TRP A 40 -16.04 6.96 3.15
N THR A 41 -16.77 6.93 2.05
CA THR A 41 -18.14 7.46 1.92
C THR A 41 -19.08 6.32 1.57
N GLU A 42 -20.31 6.34 2.06
CA GLU A 42 -21.29 5.33 1.69
C GLU A 42 -21.63 5.42 0.20
N MET A 43 -21.77 4.27 -0.45
CA MET A 43 -22.06 4.20 -1.88
C MET A 43 -23.31 5.00 -2.25
N SER A 44 -24.30 5.03 -1.33
CA SER A 44 -25.56 5.80 -1.47
C SER A 44 -25.36 7.32 -1.57
N GLU A 45 -24.25 7.85 -1.08
CA GLU A 45 -23.94 9.28 -1.09
C GLU A 45 -23.15 9.70 -2.36
N LEU A 46 -22.69 8.73 -3.17
CA LEU A 46 -21.90 8.98 -4.37
C LEU A 46 -22.81 9.03 -5.61
N SER A 47 -23.18 10.21 -6.04
CA SER A 47 -24.07 10.43 -7.19
C SER A 47 -23.61 9.73 -8.47
N GLU A 48 -22.30 9.60 -8.67
CA GLU A 48 -21.69 8.93 -9.82
C GLU A 48 -21.90 7.40 -9.85
N LEU A 49 -22.28 6.79 -8.72
CA LEU A 49 -22.64 5.37 -8.58
C LEU A 49 -24.15 5.14 -8.59
N GLY A 50 -24.94 6.16 -8.93
CA GLY A 50 -26.41 6.11 -8.90
C GLY A 50 -27.02 5.00 -9.75
N ASP A 51 -26.40 4.66 -10.88
CA ASP A 51 -26.82 3.55 -11.74
C ASP A 51 -26.59 2.17 -11.10
N ILE A 52 -25.57 2.00 -10.25
CA ILE A 52 -25.35 0.79 -9.47
C ILE A 52 -26.37 0.72 -8.32
N ILE A 53 -26.53 1.84 -7.62
CA ILE A 53 -27.45 1.96 -6.48
C ILE A 53 -28.89 1.69 -6.88
N SER A 54 -29.31 2.08 -8.08
CA SER A 54 -30.66 1.83 -8.58
C SER A 54 -30.99 0.35 -8.78
N THR A 55 -29.96 -0.50 -8.95
CA THR A 55 -30.13 -1.95 -9.08
C THR A 55 -30.17 -2.68 -7.73
N ILE A 56 -29.83 -2.01 -6.64
CA ILE A 56 -29.81 -2.57 -5.29
C ILE A 56 -31.15 -2.27 -4.60
N PRO A 57 -31.92 -3.28 -4.12
CA PRO A 57 -33.14 -3.03 -3.38
C PRO A 57 -32.93 -2.12 -2.17
N PRO A 58 -33.90 -1.26 -1.82
CA PRO A 58 -33.81 -0.45 -0.61
C PRO A 58 -33.77 -1.33 0.64
N GLU A 59 -32.90 -0.96 1.57
CA GLU A 59 -32.83 -1.65 2.87
C GLU A 59 -34.13 -1.41 3.65
N LEU A 60 -34.72 -2.47 4.18
CA LEU A 60 -35.87 -2.37 5.06
C LEU A 60 -35.42 -1.75 6.39
N LYS A 61 -35.84 -0.52 6.66
CA LYS A 61 -35.62 0.09 7.97
C LYS A 61 -36.43 -0.70 9.00
N PRO A 62 -35.84 -1.06 10.15
CA PRO A 62 -36.64 -1.63 11.25
C PRO A 62 -37.68 -0.62 11.71
N LEU A 63 -38.93 -1.08 11.70
CA LEU A 63 -40.10 -0.28 12.08
C LEU A 63 -40.14 -0.16 13.60
N ASN A 64 -39.38 0.76 14.19
CA ASN A 64 -39.49 1.14 15.60
C ASN A 64 -39.12 2.61 15.76
N ALA A 65 -40.11 3.48 15.50
CA ALA A 65 -40.15 4.82 16.03
C ALA A 65 -41.54 5.02 16.64
N PRO A 66 -41.66 5.46 17.90
CA PRO A 66 -42.94 5.67 18.56
C PRO A 66 -43.62 6.92 17.99
N ILE A 67 -44.88 6.77 17.59
CA ILE A 67 -45.75 7.89 17.22
C ILE A 67 -46.28 8.48 18.52
N GLU A 68 -45.88 9.73 18.84
CA GLU A 68 -46.59 10.56 19.82
C GLU A 68 -47.95 10.96 19.25
N SER A 69 -49.03 10.51 19.87
CA SER A 69 -50.33 11.18 19.77
C SER A 69 -50.89 11.46 21.16
N LYS A 70 -51.01 12.75 21.44
CA LYS A 70 -51.74 13.30 22.62
C LYS A 70 -53.23 13.00 22.50
N ILE A 71 -53.85 12.45 23.51
CA ILE A 71 -55.25 12.76 23.90
C ILE A 71 -55.43 12.46 25.38
N HIS A 72 -56.16 13.39 26.03
CA HIS A 72 -56.50 13.59 27.43
C HIS A 72 -57.18 12.43 28.19
N THR A 73 -56.83 12.40 29.47
CA THR A 73 -57.37 11.99 30.79
C THR A 73 -58.89 11.68 30.88
N PRO A 74 -59.49 10.86 31.89
CA PRO A 74 -59.08 10.85 33.27
C PRO A 74 -59.11 9.48 34.01
N GLU A 75 -58.31 9.46 35.04
CA GLU A 75 -58.47 8.89 36.41
C GLU A 75 -59.27 7.61 36.68
N LYS A 76 -58.53 6.56 37.12
CA LYS A 76 -58.90 5.71 38.26
C LYS A 76 -57.69 4.90 38.76
N LYS A 77 -57.24 5.20 40.00
CA LYS A 77 -56.40 4.27 40.76
C LYS A 77 -57.19 3.01 41.06
N PRO A 78 -56.60 1.82 40.98
CA PRO A 78 -56.16 1.08 42.14
C PRO A 78 -54.92 0.16 41.95
N ALA A 79 -54.33 -0.14 43.09
CA ALA A 79 -53.51 -1.28 43.46
C ALA A 79 -52.10 -1.37 42.86
N GLU A 80 -51.13 -1.08 43.73
CA GLU A 80 -49.68 -1.45 43.60
C GLU A 80 -49.52 -2.94 43.31
N LYS A 81 -48.93 -3.23 42.13
CA LYS A 81 -48.24 -4.50 41.88
C LYS A 81 -46.77 -4.31 42.18
N PRO A 82 -46.10 -5.28 42.84
CA PRO A 82 -44.67 -5.17 43.16
C PRO A 82 -43.87 -5.04 41.85
N LEU A 83 -42.97 -4.04 41.83
CA LEU A 83 -42.01 -3.80 40.72
C LEU A 83 -41.19 -5.06 40.45
N PRO A 84 -41.02 -5.45 39.19
CA PRO A 84 -40.10 -6.53 38.85
C PRO A 84 -38.69 -6.12 39.27
N VAL A 85 -38.08 -6.98 40.10
CA VAL A 85 -36.68 -6.84 40.48
C VAL A 85 -35.86 -6.94 39.19
N TYR A 86 -35.37 -5.80 38.74
CA TYR A 86 -34.45 -5.72 37.60
C TYR A 86 -33.11 -6.37 38.02
N SER A 87 -32.95 -7.63 37.68
CA SER A 87 -31.67 -8.31 37.83
C SER A 87 -30.68 -7.67 36.87
N LYS A 88 -29.69 -6.97 37.40
CA LYS A 88 -28.57 -6.42 36.60
C LYS A 88 -28.02 -7.52 35.70
N PRO A 89 -27.88 -7.28 34.38
CA PRO A 89 -27.27 -8.27 33.52
C PRO A 89 -25.87 -8.58 34.00
N ASN A 90 -25.57 -9.85 34.10
CA ASN A 90 -24.31 -10.36 34.61
C ASN A 90 -23.18 -9.97 33.60
N LYS A 91 -22.61 -8.77 33.77
CA LYS A 91 -21.58 -8.18 32.90
C LYS A 91 -20.25 -8.99 32.85
N SER A 92 -20.10 -9.95 33.76
CA SER A 92 -18.84 -10.65 33.92
C SER A 92 -18.52 -11.68 32.81
N LYS A 93 -19.54 -12.31 32.23
CA LYS A 93 -19.32 -13.33 31.16
C LYS A 93 -19.03 -12.70 29.82
N LEU A 94 -19.75 -11.67 29.43
CA LEU A 94 -19.56 -10.97 28.13
C LEU A 94 -18.17 -10.29 28.05
N SER A 95 -17.74 -9.67 29.14
CA SER A 95 -16.42 -9.04 29.26
C SER A 95 -15.26 -10.06 29.10
N ARG A 96 -15.39 -11.26 29.65
CA ARG A 96 -14.40 -12.32 29.51
C ARG A 96 -14.26 -12.82 28.06
N TRP A 97 -15.37 -12.94 27.33
CA TRP A 97 -15.35 -13.33 25.92
C TRP A 97 -14.72 -12.25 25.03
N ILE A 98 -14.98 -10.97 25.29
CA ILE A 98 -14.36 -9.85 24.58
C ILE A 98 -12.85 -9.81 24.81
N ILE A 99 -12.41 -10.01 26.05
CA ILE A 99 -10.99 -10.08 26.40
C ILE A 99 -10.33 -11.28 25.71
N GLY A 100 -10.96 -12.45 25.73
CA GLY A 100 -10.46 -13.64 25.04
C GLY A 100 -10.32 -13.43 23.53
N LEU A 101 -11.29 -12.80 22.89
CA LEU A 101 -11.24 -12.47 21.46
C LEU A 101 -10.12 -11.47 21.15
N ALA A 102 -9.97 -10.43 21.98
CA ALA A 102 -8.90 -9.44 21.80
C ALA A 102 -7.50 -10.08 21.91
N ILE A 103 -7.31 -11.01 22.85
CA ILE A 103 -6.06 -11.77 22.99
C ILE A 103 -5.80 -12.65 21.76
N LEU A 104 -6.82 -13.34 21.24
CA LEU A 104 -6.69 -14.14 20.02
C LEU A 104 -6.31 -13.30 18.81
N ILE A 105 -6.91 -12.13 18.64
CA ILE A 105 -6.57 -11.19 17.57
C ILE A 105 -5.13 -10.71 17.72
N ALA A 106 -4.70 -10.35 18.93
CA ALA A 106 -3.32 -9.92 19.20
C ALA A 106 -2.31 -11.04 18.89
N ILE A 107 -2.60 -12.28 19.29
CA ILE A 107 -1.77 -13.44 18.96
C ILE A 107 -1.71 -13.66 17.45
N SER A 108 -2.84 -13.57 16.74
CA SER A 108 -2.89 -13.72 15.30
C SER A 108 -2.03 -12.67 14.57
N ILE A 109 -2.07 -11.42 15.03
CA ILE A 109 -1.23 -10.35 14.48
C ILE A 109 0.25 -10.63 14.70
N VAL A 110 0.63 -11.11 15.89
CA VAL A 110 2.01 -11.48 16.20
C VAL A 110 2.47 -12.64 15.30
N VAL A 111 1.65 -13.68 15.18
CA VAL A 111 1.96 -14.85 14.34
C VAL A 111 2.11 -14.43 12.87
N LEU A 112 1.21 -13.59 12.34
CA LEU A 112 1.32 -13.06 10.98
C LEU A 112 2.61 -12.27 10.76
N LYS A 113 2.99 -11.41 11.70
CA LYS A 113 4.28 -10.68 11.64
C LYS A 113 5.49 -11.61 11.66
N LEU A 114 5.44 -12.69 12.45
CA LEU A 114 6.52 -13.68 12.50
C LEU A 114 6.61 -14.45 11.18
N ILE A 115 5.49 -14.86 10.60
CA ILE A 115 5.45 -15.53 9.30
C ILE A 115 6.00 -14.60 8.21
N GLN A 116 5.59 -13.33 8.17
CA GLN A 116 6.09 -12.34 7.21
C GLN A 116 7.61 -12.12 7.38
N LYS A 117 8.10 -12.02 8.62
CA LYS A 117 9.54 -11.87 8.89
C LYS A 117 10.32 -13.09 8.41
N GLN A 118 9.80 -14.30 8.65
CA GLN A 118 10.43 -15.54 8.21
C GLN A 118 10.44 -15.65 6.67
N SER A 119 9.36 -15.27 6.03
CA SER A 119 9.26 -15.25 4.56
C SER A 119 10.29 -14.28 3.94
N LYS A 120 10.41 -13.06 4.46
CA LYS A 120 11.43 -12.10 4.03
C LYS A 120 12.86 -12.63 4.23
N ALA A 121 13.14 -13.28 5.37
CA ALA A 121 14.45 -13.84 5.63
C ALA A 121 14.81 -15.01 4.68
N ASN A 122 13.82 -15.82 4.30
CA ASN A 122 14.01 -16.89 3.32
C ASN A 122 14.24 -16.33 1.92
N LEU A 123 13.46 -15.32 1.53
CA LEU A 123 13.61 -14.61 0.26
C LEU A 123 15.03 -14.00 0.14
N TYR A 124 15.48 -13.31 1.19
CA TYR A 124 16.84 -12.77 1.24
C TYR A 124 17.90 -13.85 1.02
N LYS A 125 17.80 -14.98 1.73
CA LYS A 125 18.73 -16.09 1.57
C LYS A 125 18.74 -16.65 0.15
N GLU A 126 17.60 -16.75 -0.48
CA GLU A 126 17.46 -17.23 -1.86
C GLU A 126 18.11 -16.27 -2.84
N ILE A 127 17.87 -14.97 -2.72
CA ILE A 127 18.50 -13.93 -3.54
C ILE A 127 20.01 -14.01 -3.43
N VAL A 128 20.55 -14.02 -2.23
CA VAL A 128 21.99 -14.06 -1.96
C VAL A 128 22.61 -15.36 -2.48
N ALA A 129 21.98 -16.50 -2.26
CA ALA A 129 22.48 -17.80 -2.70
C ALA A 129 22.56 -17.93 -4.21
N ASN A 130 21.60 -17.31 -4.93
CA ASN A 130 21.55 -17.36 -6.40
C ASN A 130 22.23 -16.14 -7.07
N SER A 131 22.88 -15.28 -6.30
CA SER A 131 23.54 -14.09 -6.82
C SER A 131 24.97 -14.37 -7.31
N TYR A 132 25.38 -13.62 -8.32
CA TYR A 132 26.72 -13.72 -8.88
C TYR A 132 27.22 -12.36 -9.39
N TYR A 133 28.54 -12.18 -9.45
CA TYR A 133 29.15 -11.05 -10.14
C TYR A 133 29.24 -11.36 -11.64
N GLY A 134 28.70 -10.47 -12.47
CA GLY A 134 28.86 -10.54 -13.93
C GLY A 134 29.99 -9.65 -14.41
N ASP A 135 30.13 -9.56 -15.73
CA ASP A 135 31.16 -8.75 -16.38
C ASP A 135 30.81 -7.24 -16.43
N VAL A 136 29.74 -6.83 -15.76
CA VAL A 136 29.30 -5.44 -15.75
C VAL A 136 29.96 -4.70 -14.59
N ASN A 137 30.65 -3.61 -14.92
CA ASN A 137 31.18 -2.70 -13.93
C ASN A 137 30.05 -1.76 -13.45
N PHE A 138 29.45 -2.07 -12.30
CA PHE A 138 28.41 -1.23 -11.69
C PHE A 138 28.97 0.01 -10.99
N ASP A 139 30.26 0.07 -10.68
CA ASP A 139 30.89 1.20 -10.00
C ASP A 139 30.69 2.51 -10.77
N ILE A 140 30.67 2.43 -12.11
CA ILE A 140 30.43 3.60 -12.96
C ILE A 140 29.08 4.30 -12.68
N TYR A 141 28.04 3.53 -12.31
CA TYR A 141 26.74 4.07 -11.94
C TYR A 141 26.76 4.65 -10.54
N VAL A 142 27.40 3.97 -9.59
CA VAL A 142 27.55 4.41 -8.21
C VAL A 142 28.35 5.73 -8.16
N GLU A 143 29.52 5.77 -8.80
CA GLU A 143 30.35 6.98 -8.85
C GLU A 143 29.64 8.15 -9.53
N LYS A 144 28.93 7.88 -10.63
CA LYS A 144 28.15 8.93 -11.29
C LYS A 144 27.01 9.42 -10.39
N PHE A 145 26.30 8.53 -9.71
CA PHE A 145 25.22 8.89 -8.80
C PHE A 145 25.70 9.82 -7.68
N TYR A 146 26.80 9.48 -7.00
CA TYR A 146 27.40 10.32 -5.97
C TYR A 146 27.86 11.68 -6.49
N ARG A 147 28.50 11.70 -7.66
CA ARG A 147 28.94 12.94 -8.30
C ARG A 147 27.75 13.83 -8.66
N ASP A 148 26.67 13.25 -9.16
CA ASP A 148 25.47 14.00 -9.50
C ASP A 148 24.79 14.55 -8.24
N LEU A 149 24.76 13.81 -7.11
CA LEU A 149 24.29 14.31 -5.83
C LEU A 149 25.10 15.52 -5.32
N GLU A 150 26.43 15.47 -5.45
CA GLU A 150 27.32 16.58 -5.07
C GLU A 150 26.98 17.87 -5.81
N LEU A 151 26.52 17.83 -7.06
CA LEU A 151 26.11 19.01 -7.83
C LEU A 151 24.86 19.70 -7.21
N TYR A 152 24.09 18.98 -6.40
CA TYR A 152 22.93 19.51 -5.69
C TYR A 152 23.21 19.81 -4.20
N GLY A 153 24.46 19.70 -3.78
CA GLY A 153 24.86 19.91 -2.38
C GLY A 153 24.39 18.77 -1.45
N ILE A 154 24.09 17.60 -2.01
CA ILE A 154 23.69 16.41 -1.26
C ILE A 154 24.93 15.53 -1.04
N PHE A 155 25.32 15.33 0.22
CA PHE A 155 26.52 14.59 0.62
C PHE A 155 26.16 13.41 1.52
N PRO A 156 25.59 12.33 0.97
CA PRO A 156 25.27 11.17 1.77
C PRO A 156 26.52 10.49 2.29
N LYS A 157 26.39 9.80 3.40
CA LYS A 157 27.49 9.03 3.96
C LYS A 157 27.93 7.94 2.98
N LYS A 158 29.24 7.87 2.73
CA LYS A 158 29.78 6.79 1.90
C LYS A 158 29.66 5.45 2.62
N PRO A 159 29.14 4.40 1.97
CA PRO A 159 29.01 3.09 2.55
C PRO A 159 30.37 2.45 2.80
N LYS A 160 30.45 1.56 3.77
CA LYS A 160 31.65 0.73 4.01
C LYS A 160 31.76 -0.40 3.00
N THR A 161 30.63 -0.83 2.44
CA THR A 161 30.54 -1.97 1.54
C THR A 161 29.57 -1.65 0.42
N THR A 162 29.94 -1.98 -0.82
CA THR A 162 29.07 -1.92 -1.98
C THR A 162 28.97 -3.30 -2.59
N ILE A 163 27.74 -3.83 -2.64
CA ILE A 163 27.40 -5.12 -3.21
C ILE A 163 26.36 -4.88 -4.30
N ILE A 164 26.75 -5.02 -5.56
CA ILE A 164 25.81 -5.00 -6.68
C ILE A 164 26.05 -6.25 -7.50
N LYS A 165 25.03 -7.12 -7.57
CA LYS A 165 25.14 -8.44 -8.20
C LYS A 165 23.94 -8.73 -9.07
N PHE A 166 24.10 -9.69 -9.97
CA PHE A 166 22.97 -10.31 -10.66
C PHE A 166 22.31 -11.37 -9.78
N SER A 167 20.99 -11.43 -9.82
CA SER A 167 20.18 -12.50 -9.26
C SER A 167 18.90 -12.67 -10.08
N LYS A 168 18.42 -13.90 -10.25
CA LYS A 168 17.18 -14.20 -10.99
C LYS A 168 15.96 -13.80 -10.15
N LEU A 169 15.65 -12.50 -10.13
CA LEU A 169 14.59 -11.93 -9.31
C LEU A 169 13.19 -12.31 -9.78
N ASP A 170 13.01 -12.64 -11.05
CA ASP A 170 11.77 -13.10 -11.68
C ASP A 170 11.28 -14.46 -11.16
N GLN A 171 12.13 -15.20 -10.45
CA GLN A 171 11.79 -16.48 -9.83
C GLN A 171 11.24 -16.33 -8.40
N LEU A 172 11.35 -15.12 -7.82
CA LEU A 172 11.03 -14.86 -6.42
C LEU A 172 9.55 -14.54 -6.19
N ASP A 173 8.86 -14.09 -7.22
CA ASP A 173 7.42 -13.78 -7.17
C ASP A 173 6.78 -14.18 -8.50
N ASN A 174 5.77 -15.04 -8.42
CA ASN A 174 5.02 -15.52 -9.60
C ASN A 174 4.15 -14.43 -10.26
N THR A 175 4.10 -13.24 -9.72
CA THR A 175 3.13 -12.21 -10.13
C THR A 175 3.73 -10.92 -10.67
N THR A 176 5.01 -10.64 -10.42
CA THR A 176 5.65 -9.38 -10.82
C THR A 176 7.04 -9.60 -11.41
N HIS A 177 7.34 -8.89 -12.50
CA HIS A 177 8.69 -8.85 -13.04
C HIS A 177 9.53 -7.86 -12.22
N ILE A 178 10.31 -8.38 -11.27
CA ILE A 178 11.25 -7.59 -10.50
C ILE A 178 12.53 -7.42 -11.34
N HIS A 179 12.88 -6.18 -11.64
CA HIS A 179 14.03 -5.83 -12.47
C HIS A 179 15.27 -5.48 -11.66
N GLY A 180 15.08 -4.86 -10.51
CA GLY A 180 16.08 -4.52 -9.50
C GLY A 180 15.50 -4.67 -8.12
N LEU A 181 16.37 -4.74 -7.12
CA LEU A 181 15.97 -4.81 -5.71
C LEU A 181 17.09 -4.26 -4.84
N SER A 182 16.82 -3.19 -4.11
CA SER A 182 17.66 -2.65 -3.06
C SER A 182 17.35 -3.34 -1.72
N LEU A 183 18.37 -3.85 -1.05
CA LEU A 183 18.29 -4.43 0.29
C LEU A 183 19.05 -3.62 1.34
N GLY A 184 19.78 -2.57 0.94
CA GLY A 184 20.48 -1.64 1.83
C GLY A 184 19.61 -0.51 2.37
N HIS A 185 18.35 -0.40 1.98
CA HIS A 185 17.43 0.64 2.46
C HIS A 185 17.43 0.75 4.00
N ASN A 186 17.62 1.97 4.52
CA ASN A 186 17.80 2.28 5.94
C ASN A 186 19.08 1.67 6.59
N ASP A 187 20.09 1.30 5.80
CA ASP A 187 21.40 0.86 6.28
C ASP A 187 22.54 1.65 5.63
N ASP A 188 22.86 2.84 6.11
CA ASP A 188 23.91 3.72 5.59
C ASP A 188 25.30 3.09 5.58
N SER A 189 25.48 1.91 6.13
CA SER A 189 26.79 1.24 6.18
C SER A 189 27.10 0.47 4.89
N ARG A 190 26.10 0.18 4.06
CA ARG A 190 26.26 -0.61 2.84
C ARG A 190 25.29 -0.17 1.75
N ILE A 191 25.72 -0.39 0.51
CA ILE A 191 24.86 -0.50 -0.66
C ILE A 191 24.72 -1.98 -0.98
N GLU A 192 23.48 -2.48 -1.11
CA GLU A 192 23.22 -3.87 -1.44
C GLU A 192 22.07 -3.97 -2.46
N ILE A 193 22.43 -4.10 -3.75
CA ILE A 193 21.48 -4.09 -4.87
C ILE A 193 21.63 -5.38 -5.67
N TYR A 194 20.51 -5.95 -6.05
CA TYR A 194 20.43 -7.10 -6.95
C TYR A 194 19.69 -6.74 -8.22
N ILE A 195 20.23 -7.13 -9.36
CA ILE A 195 19.71 -6.81 -10.70
C ILE A 195 19.31 -8.09 -11.42
N ASN A 196 18.12 -8.10 -12.01
CA ASN A 196 17.71 -9.23 -12.86
C ASN A 196 18.52 -9.24 -14.15
N PRO A 197 19.29 -10.32 -14.44
CA PRO A 197 20.15 -10.40 -15.60
C PRO A 197 19.38 -10.34 -16.93
N SER A 198 18.17 -10.92 -17.00
CA SER A 198 17.33 -10.90 -18.20
C SER A 198 16.90 -9.48 -18.54
N SER A 199 16.48 -8.71 -17.53
CA SER A 199 16.12 -7.30 -17.70
C SER A 199 17.31 -6.46 -18.12
N TRP A 200 18.45 -6.65 -17.45
CA TRP A 200 19.67 -5.91 -17.79
C TRP A 200 20.11 -6.09 -19.25
N GLN A 201 20.00 -7.32 -19.78
CA GLN A 201 20.36 -7.61 -21.17
C GLN A 201 19.41 -6.92 -22.16
N GLN A 202 18.13 -6.87 -21.86
CA GLN A 202 17.10 -6.30 -22.74
C GLN A 202 17.04 -4.77 -22.67
N PHE A 203 17.45 -4.18 -21.54
CA PHE A 203 17.32 -2.75 -21.31
C PHE A 203 18.29 -1.93 -22.18
N THR A 204 17.74 -0.86 -22.73
CA THR A 204 18.53 0.19 -23.39
C THR A 204 19.42 0.89 -22.38
N LYS A 205 20.40 1.66 -22.88
CA LYS A 205 21.27 2.45 -21.99
C LYS A 205 20.49 3.37 -21.04
N PRO A 206 19.51 4.17 -21.50
CA PRO A 206 18.69 4.98 -20.58
C PRO A 206 17.98 4.15 -19.52
N MET A 207 17.34 3.04 -19.89
CA MET A 207 16.62 2.18 -18.93
C MET A 207 17.56 1.61 -17.85
N ARG A 208 18.81 1.25 -18.20
CA ARG A 208 19.80 0.81 -17.21
C ARG A 208 20.18 1.92 -16.23
N TYR A 209 20.27 3.18 -16.70
CA TYR A 209 20.50 4.33 -15.83
C TYR A 209 19.30 4.60 -14.93
N PHE A 210 18.08 4.55 -15.46
CA PHE A 210 16.85 4.67 -14.65
C PHE A 210 16.84 3.60 -13.55
N LEU A 211 17.03 2.33 -13.90
CA LEU A 211 17.05 1.23 -12.94
C LEU A 211 18.09 1.45 -11.84
N MET A 212 19.34 1.71 -12.23
CA MET A 212 20.44 1.87 -11.27
C MET A 212 20.23 3.07 -10.34
N TYR A 213 19.74 4.20 -10.88
CA TYR A 213 19.47 5.39 -10.06
C TYR A 213 18.27 5.22 -9.15
N HIS A 214 17.25 4.46 -9.59
CA HIS A 214 16.11 4.09 -8.76
C HIS A 214 16.56 3.25 -7.55
N GLU A 215 17.30 2.17 -7.79
CA GLU A 215 17.79 1.31 -6.69
C GLU A 215 18.81 2.02 -5.79
N LEU A 216 19.66 2.87 -6.35
CA LEU A 216 20.59 3.69 -5.56
C LEU A 216 19.87 4.74 -4.73
N ALA A 217 18.75 5.30 -5.21
CA ALA A 217 17.96 6.25 -4.43
C ALA A 217 17.28 5.58 -3.23
N HIS A 218 16.84 4.33 -3.38
CA HIS A 218 16.38 3.55 -2.22
C HIS A 218 17.48 3.35 -1.19
N ASP A 219 18.67 2.97 -1.65
CA ASP A 219 19.77 2.52 -0.79
C ASP A 219 20.55 3.70 -0.16
N VAL A 220 20.83 4.74 -0.96
CA VAL A 220 21.68 5.87 -0.54
C VAL A 220 20.89 7.01 0.07
N LEU A 221 19.69 7.28 -0.45
CA LEU A 221 18.84 8.39 -0.01
C LEU A 221 17.68 7.94 0.86
N ASN A 222 17.52 6.65 1.08
CA ASN A 222 16.42 6.03 1.85
C ASN A 222 15.03 6.48 1.36
N LEU A 223 14.85 6.58 0.04
CA LEU A 223 13.58 6.97 -0.57
C LEU A 223 12.71 5.74 -0.82
N ASP A 224 11.42 5.89 -0.57
CA ASP A 224 10.41 4.90 -0.96
C ASP A 224 9.96 5.12 -2.40
N ASP A 225 9.34 4.08 -2.99
CA ASP A 225 8.65 4.21 -4.26
C ASP A 225 7.53 5.26 -4.18
N LEU A 226 7.36 5.99 -5.27
CA LEU A 226 6.18 6.82 -5.46
C LEU A 226 4.95 5.92 -5.66
N ASP A 227 3.78 6.41 -5.26
CA ASP A 227 2.54 5.69 -5.56
C ASP A 227 2.30 5.63 -7.09
N SER A 228 1.69 4.52 -7.54
CA SER A 228 1.42 4.23 -8.96
C SER A 228 0.31 5.12 -9.55
N LYS A 229 0.39 6.44 -9.34
CA LYS A 229 -0.50 7.44 -9.96
C LYS A 229 0.08 7.92 -11.28
N ALA A 230 -0.78 8.19 -12.27
CA ALA A 230 -0.37 8.69 -13.58
C ALA A 230 0.50 9.96 -13.52
N ILE A 231 0.32 10.83 -12.50
CA ILE A 231 1.13 12.04 -12.31
C ILE A 231 2.59 11.74 -11.95
N ASN A 232 2.88 10.53 -11.48
CA ASN A 232 4.22 10.09 -11.11
C ASN A 232 4.90 9.26 -12.20
N GLU A 233 4.16 8.91 -13.25
CA GLU A 233 4.70 8.13 -14.37
C GLU A 233 5.91 8.82 -15.01
N GLY A 234 6.99 8.07 -15.16
CA GLY A 234 8.26 8.56 -15.72
C GLY A 234 9.17 9.33 -14.76
N LYS A 235 8.75 9.53 -13.49
CA LYS A 235 9.65 10.03 -12.44
C LYS A 235 10.58 8.92 -11.96
N LEU A 236 11.79 9.27 -11.51
CA LEU A 236 12.82 8.30 -11.16
C LEU A 236 12.38 7.26 -10.12
N MET A 237 11.57 7.64 -9.13
CA MET A 237 11.07 6.73 -8.09
C MET A 237 9.71 6.12 -8.42
N TYR A 238 9.30 6.11 -9.70
CA TYR A 238 8.09 5.41 -10.11
C TYR A 238 8.35 3.90 -10.22
N PRO A 239 7.54 3.03 -9.60
CA PRO A 239 7.88 1.61 -9.44
C PRO A 239 7.77 0.76 -10.72
N GLU A 240 7.12 1.29 -11.77
CA GLU A 240 6.89 0.52 -13.00
C GLU A 240 7.92 0.89 -14.08
N ILE A 241 8.87 0.00 -14.33
CA ILE A 241 9.95 0.19 -15.30
C ILE A 241 9.43 0.40 -16.74
N SER A 242 8.26 -0.12 -17.09
CA SER A 242 7.62 0.07 -18.39
C SER A 242 7.40 1.55 -18.73
N SER A 243 7.30 2.41 -17.73
CA SER A 243 7.19 3.88 -17.93
C SER A 243 8.46 4.48 -18.56
N TYR A 244 9.58 3.76 -18.51
CA TYR A 244 10.89 4.21 -19.01
C TYR A 244 11.26 3.64 -20.38
N GLU A 245 10.47 2.72 -20.96
CA GLU A 245 10.80 2.03 -22.22
C GLU A 245 11.05 2.98 -23.40
N LYS A 246 10.31 4.08 -23.47
CA LYS A 246 10.43 5.08 -24.53
C LYS A 246 11.28 6.29 -24.16
N LYS A 247 11.88 6.28 -22.98
CA LYS A 247 12.71 7.37 -22.46
C LYS A 247 14.12 7.31 -23.05
N ASN A 248 14.69 8.48 -23.30
CA ASN A 248 16.06 8.64 -23.75
C ASN A 248 16.96 9.13 -22.60
N MET A 249 18.24 9.47 -22.90
CA MET A 249 19.17 9.95 -21.87
C MET A 249 18.81 11.34 -21.35
N ASP A 250 18.19 12.20 -22.15
CA ASP A 250 17.77 13.54 -21.70
C ASP A 250 16.59 13.44 -20.72
N ASP A 251 15.62 12.57 -21.01
CA ASP A 251 14.53 12.24 -20.09
C ASP A 251 15.05 11.70 -18.74
N PHE A 252 16.09 10.83 -18.80
CA PHE A 252 16.73 10.34 -17.58
C PHE A 252 17.39 11.48 -16.79
N ILE A 253 18.13 12.36 -17.47
CA ILE A 253 18.80 13.51 -16.85
C ILE A 253 17.75 14.42 -16.19
N GLU A 254 16.68 14.77 -16.88
CA GLU A 254 15.59 15.58 -16.34
C GLU A 254 14.96 14.93 -15.11
N SER A 255 14.73 13.62 -15.15
CA SER A 255 14.08 12.88 -14.05
C SER A 255 14.93 12.85 -12.77
N PHE A 256 16.23 12.59 -12.86
CA PHE A 256 17.08 12.60 -11.66
C PHE A 256 17.35 14.03 -11.15
N HIS A 257 17.46 15.02 -12.03
CA HIS A 257 17.55 16.43 -11.65
C HIS A 257 16.34 16.85 -10.80
N ALA A 258 15.13 16.54 -11.26
CA ALA A 258 13.91 16.83 -10.52
C ALA A 258 13.91 16.18 -9.13
N LEU A 259 14.33 14.92 -9.02
CA LEU A 259 14.43 14.22 -7.75
C LEU A 259 15.43 14.86 -6.79
N PHE A 260 16.65 15.15 -7.29
CA PHE A 260 17.72 15.68 -6.45
C PHE A 260 17.45 17.13 -6.03
N GLU A 261 16.85 17.93 -6.92
CA GLU A 261 16.41 19.28 -6.56
C GLU A 261 15.32 19.27 -5.49
N GLU A 262 14.37 18.36 -5.55
CA GLU A 262 13.36 18.18 -4.50
C GLU A 262 14.00 17.71 -3.18
N HIS A 263 14.93 16.77 -3.25
CA HIS A 263 15.59 16.21 -2.08
C HIS A 263 16.51 17.23 -1.38
N SER A 264 17.19 18.08 -2.14
CA SER A 264 18.10 19.12 -1.60
C SER A 264 17.39 20.22 -0.81
N LYS A 265 16.06 20.35 -0.95
CA LYS A 265 15.23 21.35 -0.24
C LYS A 265 14.71 20.85 1.12
N LYS A 266 14.93 19.57 1.44
CA LYS A 266 14.49 18.94 2.70
C LYS A 266 15.57 19.03 3.75
#